data_e19cf36627940cc8877297811575a74e
#
_entry.id   e19cf36627940cc8877297811575a74e
#
_cell.length_a   1.000
_cell.length_b   1.000
_cell.length_c   1.000
_cell.angle_alpha   90.00
_cell.angle_beta   90.00
_cell.angle_gamma   90.00
#
_symmetry.space_group_name_H-M   'P 1'
#
loop_
_entity.id
_entity.type
_entity.pdbx_description
1 polymer ?
#
loop_
_entity_poly.entity_id
_entity_poly.type
_entity_poly.pdbx_seq_one_letter_code
_entity_poly.pdbx_strand_id
1 'polypeptide(L)'
;MYNTSYMQPLVELLAQEKLSIVFDKSVETASIDLEKRRVYIHPFIFEFNNNLVTERLLCHEVGHALYSNFTLLASLIKKYGKPLVNVFEDIRIENCLKQKFPGITKLFSNGFTELNKCLNKLYNYDMASKVTDTSQFLDRLNVHFKSNLLHYVKFTPEEILFVEKL
;
A
#
# COMPACT_ATOMS: atom_id res chain seq x y z
N MET A 1 11.27 -16.37 16.51
CA MET A 1 9.89 -15.97 16.88
C MET A 1 9.75 -14.52 16.50
N TYR A 2 8.83 -14.19 15.61
CA TYR A 2 8.65 -12.80 15.15
C TYR A 2 8.06 -11.94 16.27
N ASN A 3 8.61 -10.76 16.48
CA ASN A 3 8.06 -9.84 17.47
C ASN A 3 6.85 -9.12 16.86
N THR A 4 5.66 -9.59 17.17
CA THR A 4 4.39 -9.01 16.68
C THR A 4 3.69 -8.13 17.73
N SER A 5 4.27 -8.03 18.93
CA SER A 5 3.64 -7.37 20.08
C SER A 5 3.37 -5.88 19.88
N TYR A 6 4.15 -5.22 19.00
CA TYR A 6 4.01 -3.79 18.70
C TYR A 6 2.93 -3.48 17.64
N MET A 7 2.53 -4.48 16.86
CA MET A 7 1.66 -4.26 15.68
C MET A 7 0.26 -3.80 16.08
N GLN A 8 -0.35 -4.44 17.07
CA GLN A 8 -1.68 -4.08 17.54
C GLN A 8 -1.72 -2.65 18.14
N PRO A 9 -0.82 -2.27 19.06
CA PRO A 9 -0.73 -0.89 19.54
C PRO A 9 -0.47 0.13 18.44
N LEU A 10 0.35 -0.20 17.42
CA LEU A 10 0.65 0.70 16.32
C LEU A 10 -0.61 1.03 15.50
N VAL A 11 -1.37 0.02 15.09
CA VAL A 11 -2.58 0.25 14.29
C VAL A 11 -3.65 0.99 15.06
N GLU A 12 -3.86 0.67 16.34
CA GLU A 12 -4.84 1.36 17.20
C GLU A 12 -4.46 2.83 17.44
N LEU A 13 -3.17 3.09 17.67
CA LEU A 13 -2.67 4.46 17.87
C LEU A 13 -2.88 5.32 16.61
N LEU A 14 -2.53 4.80 15.43
CA LEU A 14 -2.64 5.53 14.19
C LEU A 14 -4.10 5.71 13.75
N ALA A 15 -4.90 4.67 13.89
CA ALA A 15 -6.32 4.71 13.54
C ALA A 15 -7.15 5.54 14.51
N GLN A 16 -6.67 5.73 15.77
CA GLN A 16 -7.42 6.33 16.87
C GLN A 16 -8.73 5.60 17.15
N GLU A 17 -8.77 4.31 16.86
CA GLU A 17 -9.89 3.42 17.08
C GLU A 17 -9.40 1.97 17.27
N LYS A 18 -10.31 1.11 17.72
CA LYS A 18 -10.00 -0.30 17.91
C LYS A 18 -10.03 -1.05 16.58
N LEU A 19 -8.87 -1.44 16.08
CA LEU A 19 -8.67 -2.34 14.94
C LEU A 19 -8.06 -3.65 15.44
N SER A 20 -8.57 -4.79 14.97
CA SER A 20 -7.96 -6.08 15.28
C SER A 20 -7.08 -6.58 14.13
N ILE A 21 -5.91 -7.15 14.46
CA ILE A 21 -5.04 -7.79 13.47
C ILE A 21 -5.31 -9.29 13.48
N VAL A 22 -5.47 -9.85 12.29
CA VAL A 22 -5.70 -11.28 12.07
C VAL A 22 -4.68 -11.80 11.06
N PHE A 23 -4.01 -12.90 11.39
CA PHE A 23 -3.12 -13.57 10.45
C PHE A 23 -3.92 -14.55 9.59
N ASP A 24 -3.93 -14.32 8.27
CA ASP A 24 -4.74 -15.09 7.33
C ASP A 24 -3.94 -15.40 6.05
N LYS A 25 -3.89 -16.68 5.67
CA LYS A 25 -3.21 -17.12 4.46
C LYS A 25 -4.02 -16.92 3.18
N SER A 26 -5.28 -16.52 3.28
CA SER A 26 -6.15 -16.27 2.12
C SER A 26 -5.94 -14.90 1.48
N VAL A 27 -5.31 -13.95 2.20
CA VAL A 27 -4.96 -12.63 1.63
C VAL A 27 -3.62 -12.69 0.90
N GLU A 28 -3.39 -11.83 -0.08
CA GLU A 28 -2.12 -11.82 -0.82
C GLU A 28 -0.96 -11.28 0.03
N THR A 29 -1.14 -10.14 0.66
CA THR A 29 -0.14 -9.50 1.54
C THR A 29 -0.79 -9.01 2.83
N ALA A 30 -1.54 -7.92 2.73
CA ALA A 30 -2.39 -7.37 3.77
C ALA A 30 -3.69 -6.87 3.14
N SER A 31 -4.74 -6.78 3.93
CA SER A 31 -6.01 -6.18 3.53
C SER A 31 -6.81 -5.77 4.76
N ILE A 32 -7.79 -4.89 4.58
CA ILE A 32 -8.71 -4.50 5.65
C ILE A 32 -10.16 -4.87 5.31
N ASP A 33 -10.87 -5.39 6.30
CA ASP A 33 -12.33 -5.45 6.31
C ASP A 33 -12.84 -4.20 7.02
N LEU A 34 -13.36 -3.26 6.24
CA LEU A 34 -13.83 -1.96 6.75
C LEU A 34 -15.09 -2.08 7.61
N GLU A 35 -15.91 -3.11 7.41
CA GLU A 35 -17.12 -3.34 8.20
C GLU A 35 -16.78 -3.97 9.56
N LYS A 36 -15.93 -5.00 9.54
CA LYS A 36 -15.52 -5.70 10.78
C LYS A 36 -14.39 -5.01 11.52
N ARG A 37 -13.79 -3.97 10.93
CA ARG A 37 -12.63 -3.24 11.48
C ARG A 37 -11.47 -4.20 11.80
N ARG A 38 -11.10 -5.03 10.81
CA ARG A 38 -10.05 -6.04 10.92
C ARG A 38 -9.02 -5.87 9.82
N VAL A 39 -7.75 -5.83 10.22
CA VAL A 39 -6.61 -5.87 9.31
C VAL A 39 -6.14 -7.32 9.23
N TYR A 40 -6.17 -7.88 8.04
CA TYR A 40 -5.64 -9.21 7.72
C TYR A 40 -4.22 -9.07 7.20
N ILE A 41 -3.33 -9.97 7.65
CA ILE A 41 -1.93 -10.00 7.23
C ILE A 41 -1.58 -11.44 6.86
N HIS A 42 -1.00 -11.64 5.68
CA HIS A 42 -0.47 -12.93 5.30
C HIS A 42 0.81 -13.25 6.09
N PRO A 43 0.90 -14.41 6.74
CA PRO A 43 2.06 -14.76 7.58
C PRO A 43 3.41 -14.76 6.86
N PHE A 44 3.44 -14.94 5.51
CA PHE A 44 4.71 -14.92 4.75
C PHE A 44 5.48 -13.59 4.86
N ILE A 45 4.80 -12.49 5.19
CA ILE A 45 5.43 -11.18 5.40
C ILE A 45 6.55 -11.26 6.45
N PHE A 46 6.42 -12.17 7.41
CA PHE A 46 7.45 -12.38 8.43
C PHE A 46 8.72 -13.06 7.89
N GLU A 47 8.66 -13.73 6.74
CA GLU A 47 9.82 -14.32 6.08
C GLU A 47 10.79 -13.23 5.61
N PHE A 48 10.31 -12.02 5.38
CA PHE A 48 11.13 -10.86 5.05
C PHE A 48 12.05 -10.44 6.20
N ASN A 49 11.71 -10.76 7.44
CA ASN A 49 12.43 -10.34 8.65
C ASN A 49 12.78 -8.84 8.64
N ASN A 50 11.84 -8.03 8.21
CA ASN A 50 12.02 -6.59 8.01
C ASN A 50 10.80 -5.81 8.54
N ASN A 51 10.99 -5.14 9.67
CA ASN A 51 9.92 -4.38 10.32
C ASN A 51 9.37 -3.24 9.44
N LEU A 52 10.24 -2.57 8.65
CA LEU A 52 9.80 -1.47 7.78
C LEU A 52 8.75 -1.94 6.76
N VAL A 53 8.89 -3.16 6.23
CA VAL A 53 7.92 -3.75 5.31
C VAL A 53 6.59 -3.97 6.02
N THR A 54 6.64 -4.58 7.20
CA THR A 54 5.44 -4.87 7.99
C THR A 54 4.72 -3.58 8.43
N GLU A 55 5.48 -2.61 8.96
CA GLU A 55 4.94 -1.32 9.39
C GLU A 55 4.32 -0.55 8.22
N ARG A 56 4.97 -0.54 7.06
CA ARG A 56 4.42 0.09 5.85
C ARG A 56 3.08 -0.52 5.46
N LEU A 57 2.97 -1.84 5.44
CA LEU A 57 1.73 -2.54 5.09
C LEU A 57 0.62 -2.23 6.11
N LEU A 58 0.93 -2.30 7.40
CA LEU A 58 -0.02 -1.94 8.46
C LEU A 58 -0.51 -0.50 8.34
N CYS A 59 0.40 0.45 8.14
CA CYS A 59 0.05 1.86 7.97
C CYS A 59 -0.82 2.09 6.73
N HIS A 60 -0.60 1.36 5.65
CA HIS A 60 -1.44 1.41 4.46
C HIS A 60 -2.87 0.96 4.77
N GLU A 61 -3.05 -0.18 5.45
CA GLU A 61 -4.38 -0.67 5.85
C GLU A 61 -5.08 0.27 6.84
N VAL A 62 -4.32 0.90 7.74
CA VAL A 62 -4.84 1.98 8.60
C VAL A 62 -5.32 3.17 7.77
N GLY A 63 -4.65 3.49 6.67
CA GLY A 63 -5.10 4.51 5.73
C GLY A 63 -6.50 4.22 5.17
N HIS A 64 -6.75 2.99 4.77
CA HIS A 64 -8.09 2.56 4.37
C HIS A 64 -9.08 2.65 5.54
N ALA A 65 -8.69 2.24 6.74
CA ALA A 65 -9.55 2.36 7.93
C ALA A 65 -10.02 3.80 8.18
N LEU A 66 -9.10 4.76 8.03
CA LEU A 66 -9.35 6.17 8.33
C LEU A 66 -10.14 6.91 7.23
N TYR A 67 -9.87 6.57 5.98
CA TYR A 67 -10.27 7.42 4.86
C TYR A 67 -11.17 6.75 3.83
N SER A 68 -11.25 5.41 3.80
CA SER A 68 -12.06 4.71 2.80
C SER A 68 -13.52 4.57 3.24
N ASN A 69 -14.42 4.79 2.29
CA ASN A 69 -15.85 4.55 2.47
C ASN A 69 -16.25 3.26 1.73
N PHE A 70 -16.64 2.23 2.48
CA PHE A 70 -17.00 0.92 1.92
C PHE A 70 -18.06 0.99 0.83
N THR A 71 -19.17 1.68 1.09
CA THR A 71 -20.29 1.78 0.15
C THR A 71 -19.90 2.51 -1.13
N LEU A 72 -19.14 3.60 -1.00
CA LEU A 72 -18.63 4.35 -2.15
C LEU A 72 -17.66 3.49 -2.98
N LEU A 73 -16.71 2.83 -2.34
CA LEU A 73 -15.76 1.97 -3.02
C LEU A 73 -16.45 0.82 -3.76
N ALA A 74 -17.43 0.17 -3.14
CA ALA A 74 -18.19 -0.90 -3.80
C ALA A 74 -18.89 -0.40 -5.06
N SER A 75 -19.46 0.80 -5.03
CA SER A 75 -20.12 1.42 -6.19
C SER A 75 -19.13 1.78 -7.30
N LEU A 76 -17.96 2.32 -6.93
CA LEU A 76 -16.91 2.67 -7.88
C LEU A 76 -16.29 1.42 -8.52
N ILE A 77 -16.04 0.38 -7.75
CA ILE A 77 -15.54 -0.91 -8.24
C ILE A 77 -16.51 -1.52 -9.26
N LYS A 78 -17.82 -1.49 -8.97
CA LYS A 78 -18.84 -1.97 -9.90
C LYS A 78 -18.83 -1.17 -11.22
N LYS A 79 -18.56 0.13 -11.17
CA LYS A 79 -18.60 1.01 -12.34
C LYS A 79 -17.31 0.99 -13.15
N TYR A 80 -16.16 0.97 -12.50
CA TYR A 80 -14.86 1.21 -13.14
C TYR A 80 -13.89 0.02 -13.07
N GLY A 81 -14.22 -1.01 -12.31
CA GLY A 81 -13.36 -2.17 -12.08
C GLY A 81 -12.41 -1.99 -10.90
N LYS A 82 -12.13 -3.10 -10.22
CA LYS A 82 -11.30 -3.13 -9.01
C LYS A 82 -9.87 -2.60 -9.22
N PRO A 83 -9.13 -2.98 -10.30
CA PRO A 83 -7.75 -2.53 -10.45
C PRO A 83 -7.60 -1.01 -10.50
N LEU A 84 -8.46 -0.35 -11.27
CA LEU A 84 -8.45 1.11 -11.38
C LEU A 84 -8.74 1.77 -10.04
N VAL A 85 -9.83 1.36 -9.40
CA VAL A 85 -10.27 1.95 -8.13
C VAL A 85 -9.23 1.75 -7.04
N ASN A 86 -8.60 0.57 -6.96
CA ASN A 86 -7.56 0.31 -5.96
C ASN A 86 -6.37 1.25 -6.12
N VAL A 87 -5.83 1.42 -7.33
CA VAL A 87 -4.65 2.29 -7.54
C VAL A 87 -4.95 3.74 -7.11
N PHE A 88 -6.10 4.28 -7.50
CA PHE A 88 -6.47 5.66 -7.13
C PHE A 88 -6.79 5.80 -5.64
N GLU A 89 -7.45 4.83 -5.05
CA GLU A 89 -7.75 4.84 -3.62
C GLU A 89 -6.47 4.74 -2.80
N ASP A 90 -5.54 3.87 -3.18
CA ASP A 90 -4.22 3.75 -2.54
C ASP A 90 -3.46 5.08 -2.57
N ILE A 91 -3.40 5.74 -3.73
CA ILE A 91 -2.78 7.07 -3.87
C ILE A 91 -3.46 8.07 -2.93
N ARG A 92 -4.77 8.11 -2.92
CA ARG A 92 -5.55 9.04 -2.11
C ARG A 92 -5.32 8.84 -0.61
N ILE A 93 -5.44 7.61 -0.12
CA ILE A 93 -5.27 7.33 1.32
C ILE A 93 -3.84 7.57 1.79
N GLU A 94 -2.83 7.20 0.98
CA GLU A 94 -1.43 7.45 1.31
C GLU A 94 -1.13 8.96 1.36
N ASN A 95 -1.70 9.75 0.46
CA ASN A 95 -1.56 11.21 0.51
C ASN A 95 -2.24 11.80 1.76
N CYS A 96 -3.43 11.35 2.12
CA CYS A 96 -4.10 11.76 3.36
C CYS A 96 -3.27 11.41 4.61
N LEU A 97 -2.68 10.20 4.64
CA LEU A 97 -1.79 9.77 5.73
C LEU A 97 -0.55 10.66 5.84
N LYS A 98 0.12 10.94 4.71
CA LYS A 98 1.33 11.79 4.65
C LYS A 98 1.03 13.23 5.13
N GLN A 99 -0.14 13.75 4.80
CA GLN A 99 -0.59 15.07 5.28
C GLN A 99 -0.86 15.07 6.80
N LYS A 100 -1.56 14.04 7.30
CA LYS A 100 -1.88 13.94 8.74
C LYS A 100 -0.66 13.60 9.59
N PHE A 101 0.23 12.75 9.08
CA PHE A 101 1.41 12.24 9.77
C PHE A 101 2.66 12.42 8.90
N PRO A 102 3.28 13.62 8.84
CA PRO A 102 4.41 13.87 7.93
C PRO A 102 5.59 12.89 8.05
N GLY A 103 5.82 12.36 9.27
CA GLY A 103 6.87 11.36 9.53
C GLY A 103 6.66 10.04 8.77
N ILE A 104 5.43 9.71 8.39
CA ILE A 104 5.11 8.45 7.69
C ILE A 104 5.61 8.44 6.24
N THR A 105 5.91 9.61 5.66
CA THR A 105 6.43 9.73 4.28
C THR A 105 7.69 8.90 4.08
N LYS A 106 8.62 8.94 5.04
CA LYS A 106 9.86 8.14 4.99
C LYS A 106 9.57 6.64 5.16
N LEU A 107 8.60 6.29 5.99
CA LEU A 107 8.19 4.90 6.16
C LEU A 107 7.64 4.33 4.85
N PHE A 108 6.79 5.07 4.14
CA PHE A 108 6.22 4.61 2.86
C PHE A 108 7.28 4.42 1.79
N SER A 109 8.19 5.39 1.61
CA SER A 109 9.26 5.29 0.59
C SER A 109 10.28 4.21 0.91
N ASN A 110 10.81 4.21 2.13
CA ASN A 110 11.81 3.22 2.56
C ASN A 110 11.21 1.81 2.62
N GLY A 111 9.99 1.67 3.15
CA GLY A 111 9.30 0.39 3.25
C GLY A 111 8.99 -0.22 1.88
N PHE A 112 8.67 0.59 0.86
CA PHE A 112 8.51 0.10 -0.51
C PHE A 112 9.85 -0.40 -1.09
N THR A 113 10.92 0.37 -0.88
CA THR A 113 12.26 -0.03 -1.32
C THR A 113 12.69 -1.35 -0.68
N GLU A 114 12.48 -1.49 0.62
CA GLU A 114 12.80 -2.73 1.35
C GLU A 114 11.92 -3.90 0.92
N LEU A 115 10.61 -3.69 0.69
CA LEU A 115 9.72 -4.70 0.14
C LEU A 115 10.25 -5.22 -1.20
N ASN A 116 10.64 -4.34 -2.11
CA ASN A 116 11.18 -4.71 -3.40
C ASN A 116 12.48 -5.53 -3.27
N LYS A 117 13.39 -5.13 -2.36
CA LYS A 117 14.61 -5.90 -2.05
C LYS A 117 14.29 -7.29 -1.49
N CYS A 118 13.32 -7.39 -0.58
CA CYS A 118 12.90 -8.67 -0.01
C CYS A 118 12.30 -9.60 -1.07
N LEU A 119 11.44 -9.10 -1.93
CA LEU A 119 10.82 -9.85 -3.02
C LEU A 119 11.88 -10.32 -4.02
N ASN A 120 12.83 -9.47 -4.37
CA ASN A 120 13.93 -9.85 -5.25
C ASN A 120 14.80 -10.95 -4.63
N LYS A 121 15.20 -10.79 -3.38
CA LYS A 121 16.03 -11.76 -2.67
C LYS A 121 15.38 -13.14 -2.52
N LEU A 122 14.08 -13.18 -2.17
CA LEU A 122 13.39 -14.44 -1.85
C LEU A 122 12.77 -15.10 -3.07
N TYR A 123 12.29 -14.32 -4.04
CA TYR A 123 11.50 -14.81 -5.16
C TYR A 123 12.05 -14.43 -6.53
N ASN A 124 13.23 -13.81 -6.58
CA ASN A 124 13.80 -13.24 -7.82
C ASN A 124 12.79 -12.35 -8.56
N TYR A 125 12.04 -11.55 -7.79
CA TYR A 125 11.00 -10.67 -8.27
C TYR A 125 11.33 -9.22 -7.98
N ASP A 126 11.72 -8.47 -9.00
CA ASP A 126 11.96 -7.02 -8.92
C ASP A 126 10.77 -6.28 -9.53
N MET A 127 9.96 -5.64 -8.66
CA MET A 127 8.78 -4.89 -9.09
C MET A 127 9.15 -3.70 -9.98
N ALA A 128 10.27 -3.03 -9.71
CA ALA A 128 10.69 -1.87 -10.48
C ALA A 128 11.15 -2.25 -11.89
N SER A 129 11.86 -3.37 -12.06
CA SER A 129 12.32 -3.83 -13.38
C SER A 129 11.20 -4.39 -14.25
N LYS A 130 10.09 -4.84 -13.64
CA LYS A 130 8.95 -5.39 -14.39
C LYS A 130 8.00 -4.33 -14.92
N VAL A 131 8.02 -3.13 -14.35
CA VAL A 131 7.25 -2.00 -14.86
C VAL A 131 8.16 -1.13 -15.71
N THR A 132 8.05 -1.29 -17.01
CA THR A 132 8.81 -0.53 -18.01
C THR A 132 7.99 0.62 -18.59
N ASP A 133 8.63 1.48 -19.39
CA ASP A 133 7.95 2.58 -20.08
C ASP A 133 6.81 2.10 -21.02
N THR A 134 6.82 0.83 -21.41
CA THR A 134 5.79 0.19 -22.25
C THR A 134 4.70 -0.52 -21.46
N SER A 135 4.81 -0.56 -20.13
CA SER A 135 3.78 -1.14 -19.26
C SER A 135 2.49 -0.31 -19.31
N GLN A 136 1.39 -0.91 -18.90
CA GLN A 136 0.12 -0.19 -18.83
C GLN A 136 0.22 1.02 -17.92
N PHE A 137 -0.50 2.08 -18.23
CA PHE A 137 -0.50 3.33 -17.48
C PHE A 137 -0.76 3.13 -15.98
N LEU A 138 -1.70 2.26 -15.62
CA LEU A 138 -2.02 1.96 -14.22
C LEU A 138 -0.86 1.34 -13.46
N ASP A 139 -0.10 0.44 -14.08
CA ASP A 139 1.05 -0.20 -13.45
C ASP A 139 2.15 0.84 -13.20
N ARG A 140 2.40 1.69 -14.19
CA ARG A 140 3.36 2.80 -14.09
C ARG A 140 2.95 3.79 -13.00
N LEU A 141 1.68 4.16 -12.96
CA LEU A 141 1.12 5.05 -11.96
C LEU A 141 1.27 4.49 -10.54
N ASN A 142 0.93 3.22 -10.35
CA ASN A 142 1.04 2.52 -9.08
C ASN A 142 2.48 2.50 -8.54
N VAL A 143 3.44 2.15 -9.39
CA VAL A 143 4.87 2.14 -9.01
C VAL A 143 5.37 3.56 -8.72
N HIS A 144 4.98 4.54 -9.52
CA HIS A 144 5.37 5.94 -9.34
C HIS A 144 4.98 6.48 -7.95
N PHE A 145 3.72 6.33 -7.57
CA PHE A 145 3.23 6.85 -6.29
C PHE A 145 3.71 6.05 -5.07
N LYS A 146 3.92 4.75 -5.20
CA LYS A 146 4.38 3.88 -4.11
C LYS A 146 5.88 3.97 -3.86
N SER A 147 6.67 4.19 -4.90
CA SER A 147 8.13 4.12 -4.83
C SER A 147 8.86 5.44 -4.62
N ASN A 148 8.23 6.57 -4.87
CA ASN A 148 8.90 7.86 -5.09
C ASN A 148 10.04 7.79 -6.12
N LEU A 149 10.04 6.78 -7.00
CA LEU A 149 11.08 6.52 -7.99
C LEU A 149 10.70 7.18 -9.32
N LEU A 150 10.52 8.49 -9.31
CA LEU A 150 10.17 9.32 -10.48
C LEU A 150 11.01 9.02 -11.73
N HIS A 151 12.25 8.57 -11.55
CA HIS A 151 13.21 8.32 -12.61
C HIS A 151 13.16 6.92 -13.23
N TYR A 152 12.36 6.00 -12.68
CA TYR A 152 12.24 4.63 -13.21
C TYR A 152 11.08 4.43 -14.17
N VAL A 153 10.13 5.36 -14.20
CA VAL A 153 8.92 5.23 -15.01
C VAL A 153 8.70 6.50 -15.80
N LYS A 154 8.64 6.39 -17.13
CA LYS A 154 8.35 7.52 -18.01
C LYS A 154 6.87 7.59 -18.33
N PHE A 155 6.35 8.79 -18.36
CA PHE A 155 4.99 9.11 -18.77
C PHE A 155 5.01 9.92 -20.07
N THR A 156 3.97 9.77 -20.88
CA THR A 156 3.75 10.64 -22.04
C THR A 156 3.39 12.06 -21.58
N PRO A 157 3.52 13.09 -22.45
CA PRO A 157 3.13 14.45 -22.09
C PRO A 157 1.69 14.56 -21.58
N GLU A 158 0.75 13.82 -22.16
CA GLU A 158 -0.65 13.79 -21.73
C GLU A 158 -0.81 13.13 -20.36
N GLU A 159 -0.08 12.05 -20.11
CA GLU A 159 -0.07 11.35 -18.83
C GLU A 159 0.55 12.22 -17.72
N ILE A 160 1.61 12.99 -18.01
CA ILE A 160 2.22 13.92 -17.05
C ILE A 160 1.20 14.92 -16.55
N LEU A 161 0.43 15.53 -17.45
CA LEU A 161 -0.61 16.50 -17.08
C LEU A 161 -1.68 15.91 -16.17
N PHE A 162 -1.88 14.62 -16.24
CA PHE A 162 -2.80 13.90 -15.36
C PHE A 162 -2.16 13.58 -14.01
N VAL A 163 -0.92 13.05 -14.02
CA VAL A 163 -0.16 12.67 -12.81
C VAL A 163 0.08 13.87 -11.89
N GLU A 164 0.36 15.05 -12.45
CA GLU A 164 0.57 16.29 -11.68
C GLU A 164 -0.69 16.79 -10.94
N LYS A 165 -1.86 16.27 -11.27
CA LYS A 165 -3.14 16.65 -10.62
C LYS A 165 -3.57 15.68 -9.52
N LEU A 166 -2.84 14.57 -9.34
CA LEU A 166 -3.11 13.56 -8.30
C LEU A 166 -2.36 13.88 -7.01
#